data_e26c90f4afcacfd06916c5fd12f5b75d
#
_entry.id   e26c90f4afcacfd06916c5fd12f5b75d
#
_cell.length_a   1.000
_cell.length_b   1.000
_cell.length_c   1.000
_cell.angle_alpha   90.00
_cell.angle_beta   90.00
_cell.angle_gamma   90.00
#
_symmetry.space_group_name_H-M   'P 1'
#
loop_
_entity.id
_entity.type
_entity.pdbx_description
1 polymer ?
#
loop_
_entity_poly.entity_id
_entity_poly.type
_entity_poly.pdbx_seq_one_letter_code
_entity_poly.pdbx_strand_id
1 'polypeptide(L)'
;MSEDKMTKKQHYIPQVYLRGFSPQYQCKNKTLPNGKYTIYFYDLEMKKQSKMAVPIKSICYEECLYEMRGDSGKFVCDNHLEGFFSRIENMFHTYRDKLEQKAFLEENYNTKCFLTKEEKIFWKAYMIVQILRLPNGLD
;
A
#
# COMPACT_ATOMS: atom_id res chain seq x y z
N MET A 1 -14.02 6.28 -26.55
CA MET A 1 -13.02 6.46 -25.48
C MET A 1 -13.81 6.39 -24.20
N SER A 2 -13.58 5.36 -23.36
CA SER A 2 -14.19 5.30 -22.03
C SER A 2 -13.60 6.44 -21.21
N GLU A 3 -14.45 7.34 -20.70
CA GLU A 3 -14.03 8.30 -19.68
C GLU A 3 -13.49 7.48 -18.50
N ASP A 4 -12.18 7.47 -18.31
CA ASP A 4 -11.57 6.85 -17.14
C ASP A 4 -12.08 7.61 -15.92
N LYS A 5 -12.95 6.93 -15.17
CA LYS A 5 -13.59 7.52 -14.00
C LYS A 5 -12.51 7.77 -12.93
N MET A 6 -12.34 9.01 -12.55
CA MET A 6 -11.38 9.41 -11.51
C MET A 6 -11.55 8.58 -10.22
N THR A 7 -10.46 8.02 -9.71
CA THR A 7 -10.43 7.31 -8.44
C THR A 7 -10.55 8.31 -7.29
N LYS A 8 -11.74 8.39 -6.68
CA LYS A 8 -11.98 9.35 -5.59
C LYS A 8 -11.26 8.98 -4.30
N LYS A 9 -11.30 7.71 -3.90
CA LYS A 9 -10.66 7.22 -2.67
C LYS A 9 -9.23 6.77 -2.96
N GLN A 10 -8.28 7.60 -2.63
CA GLN A 10 -6.86 7.38 -2.88
C GLN A 10 -6.16 7.01 -1.57
N HIS A 11 -5.63 5.79 -1.52
CA HIS A 11 -5.03 5.24 -0.30
C HIS A 11 -3.59 5.73 -0.15
N TYR A 12 -3.28 6.42 0.95
CA TYR A 12 -1.90 6.79 1.30
C TYR A 12 -1.11 5.61 1.89
N ILE A 13 -1.79 4.60 2.49
CA ILE A 13 -1.18 3.30 2.76
C ILE A 13 -1.75 2.30 1.77
N PRO A 14 -0.92 1.64 0.93
CA PRO A 14 -1.39 0.72 -0.09
C PRO A 14 -2.23 -0.42 0.48
N GLN A 15 -3.36 -0.72 -0.14
CA GLN A 15 -4.18 -1.86 0.27
C GLN A 15 -3.42 -3.19 0.17
N VAL A 16 -2.50 -3.31 -0.79
CA VAL A 16 -1.62 -4.48 -0.95
C VAL A 16 -0.74 -4.72 0.28
N TYR A 17 -0.28 -3.64 0.92
CA TYR A 17 0.46 -3.71 2.17
C TYR A 17 -0.47 -4.09 3.34
N LEU A 18 -1.61 -3.42 3.47
CA LEU A 18 -2.59 -3.68 4.53
C LEU A 18 -3.11 -5.13 4.54
N ARG A 19 -3.20 -5.78 3.37
CA ARG A 19 -3.57 -7.20 3.28
C ARG A 19 -2.66 -8.12 4.10
N GLY A 20 -1.36 -7.80 4.19
CA GLY A 20 -0.41 -8.58 4.97
C GLY A 20 -0.77 -8.70 6.45
N PHE A 21 -1.51 -7.74 6.99
CA PHE A 21 -1.97 -7.73 8.38
C PHE A 21 -3.38 -8.31 8.57
N SER A 22 -4.03 -8.72 7.48
CA SER A 22 -5.36 -9.30 7.54
C SER A 22 -5.33 -10.76 7.99
N PRO A 23 -6.14 -11.18 8.97
CA PRO A 23 -6.28 -12.58 9.34
C PRO A 23 -6.65 -13.48 8.16
N GLN A 24 -7.49 -12.99 7.24
CA GLN A 24 -7.89 -13.71 6.04
C GLN A 24 -6.71 -13.98 5.09
N TYR A 25 -5.74 -13.07 5.04
CA TYR A 25 -4.53 -13.24 4.25
C TYR A 25 -3.62 -14.31 4.85
N GLN A 26 -3.43 -14.26 6.16
CA GLN A 26 -2.63 -15.24 6.90
C GLN A 26 -3.21 -16.66 6.83
N CYS A 27 -4.53 -16.79 6.76
CA CYS A 27 -5.23 -18.06 6.57
C CYS A 27 -5.19 -18.59 5.12
N LYS A 28 -4.22 -18.19 4.30
CA LYS A 28 -4.01 -18.62 2.89
C LYS A 28 -5.11 -18.21 1.89
N ASN A 29 -6.06 -17.39 2.26
CA ASN A 29 -7.08 -16.85 1.36
C ASN A 29 -6.56 -15.66 0.54
N LYS A 30 -5.41 -15.85 -0.14
CA LYS A 30 -4.70 -14.79 -0.91
C LYS A 30 -5.50 -14.27 -2.11
N THR A 31 -6.56 -14.95 -2.50
CA THR A 31 -7.37 -14.64 -3.69
C THR A 31 -8.59 -13.78 -3.41
N LEU A 32 -8.85 -13.41 -2.14
CA LEU A 32 -10.01 -12.58 -1.82
C LEU A 32 -9.88 -11.18 -2.44
N PRO A 33 -10.96 -10.63 -3.01
CA PRO A 33 -10.98 -9.24 -3.43
C PRO A 33 -10.63 -8.30 -2.27
N ASN A 34 -9.93 -7.20 -2.55
CA ASN A 34 -9.48 -6.23 -1.53
C ASN A 34 -10.58 -5.80 -0.54
N GLY A 35 -11.81 -5.67 -1.00
CA GLY A 35 -12.94 -5.30 -0.16
C GLY A 35 -13.36 -6.34 0.89
N LYS A 36 -12.82 -7.57 0.83
CA LYS A 36 -13.13 -8.63 1.80
C LYS A 36 -12.03 -8.83 2.83
N TYR A 37 -10.86 -8.25 2.66
CA TYR A 37 -9.83 -8.25 3.68
C TYR A 37 -10.17 -7.26 4.77
N THR A 38 -10.02 -7.66 6.03
CA THR A 38 -10.29 -6.82 7.20
C THR A 38 -9.08 -6.81 8.13
N ILE A 39 -8.90 -5.72 8.87
CA ILE A 39 -7.85 -5.60 9.88
C ILE A 39 -8.40 -4.94 11.15
N TYR A 40 -7.73 -5.19 12.26
CA TYR A 40 -7.87 -4.40 13.47
C TYR A 40 -6.86 -3.25 13.43
N PHE A 41 -7.21 -2.10 13.99
CA PHE A 41 -6.31 -0.97 14.12
C PHE A 41 -6.39 -0.36 15.52
N TYR A 42 -5.36 0.38 15.88
CA TYR A 42 -5.31 1.16 17.10
C TYR A 42 -5.28 2.65 16.72
N ASP A 43 -6.27 3.39 17.21
CA ASP A 43 -6.35 4.84 17.06
C ASP A 43 -5.44 5.49 18.11
N LEU A 44 -4.41 6.19 17.67
CA LEU A 44 -3.42 6.81 18.56
C LEU A 44 -3.96 8.05 19.27
N GLU A 45 -4.87 8.81 18.64
CA GLU A 45 -5.47 10.00 19.22
C GLU A 45 -6.49 9.62 20.31
N MET A 46 -7.36 8.70 19.96
CA MET A 46 -8.38 8.19 20.89
C MET A 46 -7.82 7.15 21.88
N LYS A 47 -6.57 6.72 21.70
CA LYS A 47 -5.90 5.66 22.49
C LYS A 47 -6.75 4.40 22.62
N LYS A 48 -7.37 3.97 21.51
CA LYS A 48 -8.38 2.92 21.53
C LYS A 48 -8.21 1.95 20.37
N GLN A 49 -8.31 0.67 20.69
CA GLN A 49 -8.35 -0.38 19.66
C GLN A 49 -9.76 -0.46 19.06
N SER A 50 -9.81 -0.72 17.74
CA SER A 50 -11.06 -1.00 17.06
C SER A 50 -11.74 -2.24 17.69
N LYS A 51 -13.03 -2.11 18.03
CA LYS A 51 -13.81 -3.22 18.61
C LYS A 51 -14.08 -4.34 17.62
N MET A 52 -14.12 -4.01 16.32
CA MET A 52 -14.36 -4.94 15.22
C MET A 52 -13.33 -4.73 14.14
N ALA A 53 -13.05 -5.80 13.38
CA ALA A 53 -12.22 -5.72 12.19
C ALA A 53 -12.94 -4.89 11.11
N VAL A 54 -12.21 -3.97 10.48
CA VAL A 54 -12.74 -3.08 9.44
C VAL A 54 -12.18 -3.45 8.07
N PRO A 55 -12.95 -3.28 6.99
CA PRO A 55 -12.46 -3.50 5.64
C PRO A 55 -11.27 -2.60 5.32
N ILE A 56 -10.19 -3.15 4.75
CA ILE A 56 -8.98 -2.38 4.39
C ILE A 56 -9.29 -1.22 3.44
N LYS A 57 -10.32 -1.36 2.60
CA LYS A 57 -10.75 -0.30 1.66
C LYS A 57 -11.38 0.92 2.32
N SER A 58 -11.69 0.85 3.62
CA SER A 58 -12.36 1.92 4.37
C SER A 58 -11.44 2.68 5.30
N ILE A 59 -10.14 2.44 5.25
CA ILE A 59 -9.13 3.09 6.10
C ILE A 59 -7.94 3.56 5.27
N CYS A 60 -7.16 4.48 5.82
CA CYS A 60 -5.91 4.96 5.24
C CYS A 60 -6.08 5.51 3.81
N TYR A 61 -7.17 6.25 3.56
CA TYR A 61 -7.40 6.94 2.30
C TYR A 61 -7.91 8.37 2.56
N GLU A 62 -7.69 9.23 1.58
CA GLU A 62 -8.34 10.54 1.46
C GLU A 62 -8.99 10.68 0.10
N GLU A 63 -9.98 11.59 0.00
CA GLU A 63 -10.63 11.84 -1.26
C GLU A 63 -9.78 12.78 -2.12
N CYS A 64 -9.46 12.32 -3.34
CA CYS A 64 -8.71 13.08 -4.33
C CYS A 64 -7.33 13.59 -3.83
N LEU A 65 -6.65 12.82 -2.97
CA LEU A 65 -5.39 13.21 -2.31
C LEU A 65 -4.29 13.59 -3.31
N TYR A 66 -4.21 12.89 -4.45
CA TYR A 66 -3.15 13.08 -5.45
C TYR A 66 -3.60 13.86 -6.68
N GLU A 67 -4.83 14.39 -6.66
CA GLU A 67 -5.38 15.09 -7.79
C GLU A 67 -5.12 16.59 -7.67
N MET A 68 -4.53 17.18 -8.73
CA MET A 68 -4.31 18.61 -8.80
C MET A 68 -5.57 19.34 -9.24
N ARG A 69 -5.84 20.50 -8.62
CA ARG A 69 -6.90 21.41 -9.06
C ARG A 69 -6.29 22.47 -9.97
N GLY A 70 -6.93 22.67 -11.12
CA GLY A 70 -6.60 23.81 -11.99
C GLY A 70 -7.22 25.12 -11.49
N ASP A 71 -6.92 26.23 -12.18
CA ASP A 71 -7.40 27.57 -11.85
C ASP A 71 -8.92 27.69 -11.80
N SER A 72 -9.62 26.83 -12.53
CA SER A 72 -11.09 26.75 -12.51
C SER A 72 -11.67 25.99 -11.29
N GLY A 73 -10.81 25.52 -10.38
CA GLY A 73 -11.21 24.65 -9.27
C GLY A 73 -11.56 23.21 -9.65
N LYS A 74 -11.52 22.87 -10.94
CA LYS A 74 -11.73 21.50 -11.42
C LYS A 74 -10.44 20.70 -11.34
N PHE A 75 -10.56 19.39 -11.13
CA PHE A 75 -9.40 18.49 -11.18
C PHE A 75 -8.84 18.41 -12.61
N VAL A 76 -7.52 18.48 -12.72
CA VAL A 76 -6.79 18.52 -14.00
C VAL A 76 -6.18 17.19 -14.35
N CYS A 77 -5.90 16.36 -13.36
CA CYS A 77 -5.24 15.08 -13.55
C CYS A 77 -6.18 13.91 -13.39
N ASP A 78 -6.12 13.00 -14.35
CA ASP A 78 -6.92 11.80 -14.36
C ASP A 78 -6.08 10.60 -13.92
N ASN A 79 -5.97 10.36 -12.61
CA ASN A 79 -5.33 9.17 -12.04
C ASN A 79 -3.84 8.96 -12.42
N HIS A 80 -3.10 9.98 -12.85
CA HIS A 80 -1.71 9.81 -13.28
C HIS A 80 -0.81 9.26 -12.17
N LEU A 81 -0.90 9.86 -10.96
CA LEU A 81 -0.14 9.40 -9.80
C LEU A 81 -0.67 8.06 -9.28
N GLU A 82 -1.98 7.85 -9.28
CA GLU A 82 -2.59 6.58 -8.89
C GLU A 82 -2.14 5.44 -9.82
N GLY A 83 -2.07 5.70 -11.14
CA GLY A 83 -1.54 4.74 -12.12
C GLY A 83 -0.05 4.44 -11.92
N PHE A 84 0.75 5.43 -11.50
CA PHE A 84 2.14 5.22 -11.13
C PHE A 84 2.27 4.36 -9.87
N PHE A 85 1.52 4.67 -8.83
CA PHE A 85 1.52 3.89 -7.58
C PHE A 85 1.06 2.46 -7.79
N SER A 86 0.01 2.24 -8.59
CA SER A 86 -0.49 0.90 -8.92
C SER A 86 0.58 0.02 -9.58
N ARG A 87 1.44 0.59 -10.44
CA ARG A 87 2.55 -0.17 -11.04
C ARG A 87 3.56 -0.65 -9.99
N ILE A 88 3.92 0.22 -9.05
CA ILE A 88 4.83 -0.13 -7.95
C ILE A 88 4.18 -1.17 -7.02
N GLU A 89 2.91 -1.03 -6.71
CA GLU A 89 2.16 -1.96 -5.88
C GLU A 89 2.04 -3.35 -6.51
N ASN A 90 1.89 -3.44 -7.82
CA ASN A 90 1.88 -4.72 -8.53
C ASN A 90 3.21 -5.48 -8.41
N MET A 91 4.33 -4.76 -8.31
CA MET A 91 5.65 -5.37 -8.08
C MET A 91 5.84 -5.80 -6.63
N PHE A 92 5.15 -5.16 -5.68
CA PHE A 92 5.33 -5.39 -4.24
C PHE A 92 5.13 -6.86 -3.86
N HIS A 93 4.12 -7.53 -4.39
CA HIS A 93 3.87 -8.95 -4.10
C HIS A 93 5.06 -9.83 -4.45
N THR A 94 5.61 -9.64 -5.64
CA THR A 94 6.75 -10.44 -6.11
C THR A 94 7.97 -10.28 -5.22
N TYR A 95 8.29 -9.03 -4.84
CA TYR A 95 9.45 -8.74 -4.00
C TYR A 95 9.24 -9.15 -2.54
N ARG A 96 8.02 -9.00 -2.02
CA ARG A 96 7.67 -9.47 -0.68
C ARG A 96 7.75 -10.99 -0.58
N ASP A 97 7.18 -11.72 -1.55
CA ASP A 97 7.20 -13.18 -1.55
C ASP A 97 8.64 -13.72 -1.63
N LYS A 98 9.51 -13.06 -2.41
CA LYS A 98 10.95 -13.37 -2.42
C LYS A 98 11.62 -13.10 -1.08
N LEU A 99 11.28 -11.99 -0.43
CA LEU A 99 11.82 -11.64 0.89
C LEU A 99 11.38 -12.65 1.95
N GLU A 100 10.09 -13.01 1.96
CA GLU A 100 9.54 -14.01 2.87
C GLU A 100 10.21 -15.38 2.67
N GLN A 101 10.36 -15.83 1.41
CA GLN A 101 11.05 -17.09 1.10
C GLN A 101 12.48 -17.10 1.63
N LYS A 102 13.23 -16.03 1.43
CA LYS A 102 14.60 -15.92 1.93
C LYS A 102 14.65 -15.91 3.46
N ALA A 103 13.74 -15.17 4.10
CA ALA A 103 13.68 -15.10 5.56
C ALA A 103 13.36 -16.45 6.22
N PHE A 104 12.57 -17.31 5.56
CA PHE A 104 12.22 -18.63 6.08
C PHE A 104 13.22 -19.74 5.73
N LEU A 105 13.99 -19.59 4.63
CA LEU A 105 14.93 -20.61 4.15
C LEU A 105 16.34 -20.48 4.77
N GLU A 106 16.70 -19.30 5.23
CA GLU A 106 18.02 -19.07 5.82
C GLU A 106 17.97 -19.26 7.34
N GLU A 107 18.22 -20.49 7.81
CA GLU A 107 18.48 -20.79 9.23
C GLU A 107 19.74 -20.10 9.76
N ASN A 108 20.55 -19.49 8.90
CA ASN A 108 21.79 -18.77 9.25
C ASN A 108 21.72 -17.31 8.86
N TYR A 109 21.35 -16.45 9.81
CA TYR A 109 21.36 -14.98 9.69
C TYR A 109 22.73 -14.33 9.48
N ASN A 110 23.77 -15.11 9.17
CA ASN A 110 25.16 -14.66 9.05
C ASN A 110 25.59 -14.24 7.65
N THR A 111 24.69 -14.24 6.66
CA THR A 111 25.04 -13.83 5.30
C THR A 111 24.92 -12.32 5.13
N LYS A 112 26.06 -11.68 4.87
CA LYS A 112 26.20 -10.22 4.66
C LYS A 112 25.37 -9.65 3.48
N CYS A 113 24.72 -10.47 2.67
CA CYS A 113 23.94 -10.07 1.50
C CYS A 113 22.65 -10.87 1.34
N PHE A 114 21.68 -10.57 2.21
CA PHE A 114 20.33 -11.18 2.14
C PHE A 114 19.56 -10.78 0.86
N LEU A 115 19.71 -9.52 0.41
CA LEU A 115 19.01 -8.99 -0.76
C LEU A 115 19.97 -8.79 -1.94
N THR A 116 19.51 -9.11 -3.15
CA THR A 116 20.22 -8.77 -4.39
C THR A 116 20.26 -7.24 -4.58
N LYS A 117 21.05 -6.77 -5.55
CA LYS A 117 21.13 -5.34 -5.89
C LYS A 117 19.77 -4.80 -6.34
N GLU A 118 19.06 -5.56 -7.19
CA GLU A 118 17.75 -5.22 -7.72
C GLU A 118 16.70 -5.14 -6.60
N GLU A 119 16.70 -6.11 -5.70
CA GLU A 119 15.80 -6.12 -4.53
C GLU A 119 16.04 -4.92 -3.63
N LYS A 120 17.31 -4.57 -3.38
CA LYS A 120 17.65 -3.37 -2.60
C LYS A 120 17.17 -2.08 -3.27
N ILE A 121 17.31 -1.98 -4.61
CA ILE A 121 16.82 -0.82 -5.37
C ILE A 121 15.31 -0.74 -5.25
N PHE A 122 14.59 -1.85 -5.47
CA PHE A 122 13.14 -1.88 -5.35
C PHE A 122 12.68 -1.44 -3.96
N TRP A 123 13.22 -2.02 -2.89
CA TRP A 123 12.80 -1.70 -1.52
C TRP A 123 13.08 -0.25 -1.15
N LYS A 124 14.22 0.31 -1.57
CA LYS A 124 14.51 1.74 -1.37
C LYS A 124 13.50 2.63 -2.09
N ALA A 125 13.24 2.36 -3.37
CA ALA A 125 12.27 3.11 -4.15
C ALA A 125 10.86 2.99 -3.55
N TYR A 126 10.45 1.78 -3.14
CA TYR A 126 9.17 1.55 -2.49
C TYR A 126 9.02 2.37 -1.21
N MET A 127 10.02 2.38 -0.33
CA MET A 127 10.00 3.16 0.91
C MET A 127 9.89 4.67 0.63
N ILE A 128 10.64 5.20 -0.34
CA ILE A 128 10.54 6.62 -0.73
C ILE A 128 9.13 6.94 -1.19
N VAL A 129 8.57 6.11 -2.06
CA VAL A 129 7.20 6.30 -2.57
C VAL A 129 6.18 6.28 -1.43
N GLN A 130 6.35 5.40 -0.43
CA GLN A 130 5.44 5.37 0.73
C GLN A 130 5.50 6.67 1.55
N ILE A 131 6.69 7.26 1.74
CA ILE A 131 6.83 8.55 2.43
C ILE A 131 6.14 9.65 1.64
N LEU A 132 6.35 9.71 0.33
CA LEU A 132 5.72 10.71 -0.55
C LEU A 132 4.19 10.61 -0.63
N ARG A 133 3.63 9.45 -0.31
CA ARG A 133 2.18 9.22 -0.31
C ARG A 133 1.46 9.70 0.94
N LEU A 134 2.18 9.95 2.01
CA LEU A 134 1.55 10.42 3.25
C LEU A 134 0.97 11.82 3.04
N PRO A 135 -0.20 12.13 3.63
CA PRO A 135 -0.85 13.44 3.48
C PRO A 135 0.06 14.64 3.83
N ASN A 136 0.97 14.45 4.78
CA ASN A 136 1.92 15.47 5.25
C ASN A 136 3.38 14.99 5.07
N GLY A 137 3.63 14.14 4.08
CA GLY A 137 4.93 13.47 3.91
C GLY A 137 6.10 14.36 3.47
N LEU A 138 5.83 15.64 3.18
CA LEU A 138 6.81 16.63 2.70
C LEU A 138 6.74 17.98 3.42
N ASP A 139 5.98 18.10 4.49
CA ASP A 139 5.94 19.31 5.32
C ASP A 139 7.09 19.37 6.32
#